data_894079ef5bf491b07bf5c49e5c217788
#
_entry.id   894079ef5bf491b07bf5c49e5c217788
#
_cell.length_a   1.000
_cell.length_b   1.000
_cell.length_c   1.000
_cell.angle_alpha   90.00
_cell.angle_beta   90.00
_cell.angle_gamma   90.00
#
_symmetry.space_group_name_H-M   'P 1'
#
loop_
_entity.id
_entity.type
_entity.pdbx_description
1 polymer ?
#
loop_
_entity_poly.entity_id
_entity_poly.type
_entity_poly.pdbx_seq_one_letter_code
_entity_poly.pdbx_strand_id
1 'polypeptide(L)'
;LGDVYKRQAFILLDEPFAGVDPIAVEDIQSIVATLKNKNIGVIITDHNVDETLAITDRTYLLYEGKILKTGTAEELAADPMVRKVYLGQHFELKKSHQLTQQMKNRKGQQAQQAGEETETQE
;
A
#
# COMPACT_ATOMS: atom_id res chain seq x y z
N LEU A 1 21.24 29.71 -14.15
CA LEU A 1 20.07 28.91 -14.54
C LEU A 1 19.76 27.93 -13.43
N GLY A 2 19.02 28.41 -12.45
CA GLY A 2 18.48 27.59 -11.38
C GLY A 2 17.32 26.73 -11.84
N ASP A 3 17.35 26.20 -13.05
CA ASP A 3 16.38 25.27 -13.54
C ASP A 3 16.63 23.91 -12.92
N VAL A 4 16.23 23.84 -11.67
CA VAL A 4 15.99 22.56 -11.06
C VAL A 4 14.77 21.99 -11.78
N TYR A 5 14.98 21.45 -12.98
CA TYR A 5 14.14 20.39 -13.43
C TYR A 5 14.22 19.31 -12.39
N LYS A 6 13.28 19.31 -11.47
CA LYS A 6 13.05 18.14 -10.63
C LYS A 6 12.74 17.01 -11.61
N ARG A 7 13.76 16.27 -11.96
CA ARG A 7 13.60 15.04 -12.73
C ARG A 7 12.74 14.13 -11.86
N GLN A 8 11.44 14.14 -12.15
CA GLN A 8 10.57 13.13 -11.58
C GLN A 8 10.99 11.82 -12.23
N ALA A 9 11.68 11.00 -11.45
CA ALA A 9 11.97 9.65 -11.87
C ALA A 9 10.71 8.80 -11.68
N PHE A 10 10.37 8.03 -12.70
CA PHE A 10 9.34 7.03 -12.65
C PHE A 10 9.95 5.66 -12.89
N ILE A 11 9.46 4.67 -12.17
CA ILE A 11 9.81 3.26 -12.37
C ILE A 11 8.55 2.51 -12.77
N LEU A 12 8.64 1.73 -13.82
CA LEU A 12 7.59 0.83 -14.26
C LEU A 12 7.95 -0.60 -13.84
N LEU A 13 7.08 -1.23 -13.07
CA LEU A 13 7.17 -2.63 -12.69
C LEU A 13 6.04 -3.41 -13.36
N ASP A 14 6.40 -4.29 -14.25
CA ASP A 14 5.47 -5.16 -14.96
C ASP A 14 5.36 -6.51 -14.26
N GLU A 15 4.19 -6.82 -13.72
CA GLU A 15 3.87 -8.04 -13.00
C GLU A 15 4.89 -8.43 -11.90
N PRO A 16 5.25 -7.53 -10.99
CA PRO A 16 6.29 -7.81 -9.99
C PRO A 16 5.93 -8.92 -9.00
N PHE A 17 4.64 -9.25 -8.85
CA PHE A 17 4.17 -10.29 -7.94
C PHE A 17 3.91 -11.64 -8.61
N ALA A 18 4.11 -11.75 -9.92
CA ALA A 18 3.85 -12.98 -10.64
C ALA A 18 4.82 -14.10 -10.22
N GLY A 19 4.27 -15.23 -9.74
CA GLY A 19 5.05 -16.41 -9.38
C GLY A 19 6.02 -16.22 -8.22
N VAL A 20 5.76 -15.23 -7.35
CA VAL A 20 6.65 -14.85 -6.25
C VAL A 20 6.13 -15.42 -4.93
N ASP A 21 7.04 -15.92 -4.09
CA ASP A 21 6.71 -16.42 -2.75
C ASP A 21 6.20 -15.31 -1.83
N PRO A 22 5.33 -15.61 -0.84
CA PRO A 22 4.78 -14.61 0.08
C PRO A 22 5.82 -13.75 0.79
N ILE A 23 6.98 -14.32 1.14
CA ILE A 23 8.09 -13.58 1.78
C ILE A 23 8.69 -12.57 0.81
N ALA A 24 8.89 -12.96 -0.45
CA ALA A 24 9.41 -12.08 -1.49
C ALA A 24 8.40 -10.98 -1.88
N VAL A 25 7.11 -11.22 -1.76
CA VAL A 25 6.06 -10.19 -1.92
C VAL A 25 6.25 -9.07 -0.92
N GLU A 26 6.49 -9.38 0.35
CA GLU A 26 6.75 -8.38 1.39
C GLU A 26 8.01 -7.55 1.09
N ASP A 27 9.05 -8.17 0.58
CA ASP A 27 10.29 -7.49 0.16
C ASP A 27 10.03 -6.51 -0.98
N ILE A 28 9.27 -6.90 -1.99
CA ILE A 28 8.87 -6.04 -3.10
C ILE A 28 8.03 -4.85 -2.60
N GLN A 29 7.09 -5.09 -1.71
CA GLN A 29 6.27 -4.05 -1.10
C GLN A 29 7.12 -3.05 -0.32
N SER A 30 8.13 -3.51 0.41
CA SER A 30 9.08 -2.66 1.14
C SER A 30 9.94 -1.82 0.20
N ILE A 31 10.38 -2.38 -0.90
CA ILE A 31 11.15 -1.65 -1.93
C ILE A 31 10.29 -0.54 -2.53
N VAL A 32 9.05 -0.81 -2.89
CA VAL A 32 8.10 0.18 -3.43
C VAL A 32 7.86 1.31 -2.42
N ALA A 33 7.65 0.98 -1.15
CA ALA A 33 7.50 1.98 -0.10
C ALA A 33 8.72 2.88 0.04
N THR A 34 9.92 2.31 -0.05
CA THR A 34 11.19 3.07 -0.02
C THR A 34 11.30 4.02 -1.21
N LEU A 35 10.95 3.58 -2.41
CA LEU A 35 10.95 4.41 -3.62
C LEU A 35 9.96 5.58 -3.50
N LYS A 36 8.77 5.33 -2.98
CA LYS A 36 7.77 6.38 -2.71
C LYS A 36 8.31 7.44 -1.74
N ASN A 37 8.99 7.03 -0.68
CA ASN A 37 9.57 7.94 0.29
C ASN A 37 10.69 8.81 -0.31
N LYS A 38 11.31 8.36 -1.38
CA LYS A 38 12.30 9.14 -2.16
C LYS A 38 11.69 10.00 -3.25
N ASN A 39 10.38 10.18 -3.27
CA ASN A 39 9.63 10.90 -4.30
C ASN A 39 9.80 10.31 -5.71
N ILE A 40 9.99 9.02 -5.81
CA ILE A 40 10.02 8.29 -7.08
C ILE A 40 8.61 7.78 -7.36
N GLY A 41 8.04 8.13 -8.52
CA GLY A 41 6.77 7.59 -8.98
C GLY A 41 6.94 6.12 -9.39
N VAL A 42 6.04 5.25 -8.93
CA VAL A 42 6.05 3.83 -9.28
C VAL A 42 4.74 3.46 -9.95
N ILE A 43 4.85 2.91 -11.15
CA ILE A 43 3.72 2.36 -11.89
C ILE A 43 3.84 0.84 -11.86
N ILE A 44 2.79 0.19 -11.41
CA ILE A 44 2.74 -1.28 -11.30
C ILE A 44 1.62 -1.81 -12.16
N THR A 45 1.93 -2.80 -12.99
CA THR A 45 0.93 -3.60 -13.69
C THR A 45 0.97 -5.01 -13.11
N ASP A 46 -0.15 -5.48 -12.59
CA ASP A 46 -0.25 -6.82 -12.03
C ASP A 46 -1.70 -7.30 -12.00
N HIS A 47 -1.91 -8.60 -12.08
CA HIS A 47 -3.22 -9.23 -11.90
C HIS A 47 -3.47 -9.67 -10.45
N ASN A 48 -2.45 -9.66 -9.60
CA ASN A 48 -2.59 -9.90 -8.16
C ASN A 48 -3.16 -8.65 -7.46
N VAL A 49 -4.46 -8.54 -7.47
CA VAL A 49 -5.19 -7.34 -7.03
C VAL A 49 -4.93 -7.05 -5.55
N ASP A 50 -4.95 -8.06 -4.71
CA ASP A 50 -4.76 -7.94 -3.26
C ASP A 50 -3.42 -7.30 -2.91
N GLU A 51 -2.34 -7.83 -3.48
CA GLU A 51 -0.98 -7.35 -3.22
C GLU A 51 -0.75 -5.96 -3.81
N THR A 52 -1.32 -5.69 -4.97
CA THR A 52 -1.23 -4.39 -5.64
C THR A 52 -1.99 -3.31 -4.89
N LEU A 53 -3.22 -3.56 -4.49
CA LEU A 53 -4.02 -2.61 -3.72
C LEU A 53 -3.42 -2.28 -2.36
N ALA A 54 -2.67 -3.21 -1.76
CA ALA A 54 -2.01 -2.98 -0.49
C ALA A 54 -0.95 -1.86 -0.53
N ILE A 55 -0.37 -1.59 -1.69
CA ILE A 55 0.77 -0.66 -1.84
C ILE A 55 0.52 0.52 -2.77
N THR A 56 -0.58 0.54 -3.49
CA THR A 56 -0.90 1.61 -4.44
C THR A 56 -1.71 2.73 -3.79
N ASP A 57 -1.47 3.96 -4.22
CA ASP A 57 -2.25 5.13 -3.85
C ASP A 57 -3.47 5.29 -4.76
N ARG A 58 -3.29 5.00 -6.04
CA ARG A 58 -4.32 5.05 -7.06
C ARG A 58 -4.22 3.85 -7.98
N THR A 59 -5.35 3.25 -8.30
CA THR A 59 -5.43 2.05 -9.12
C THR A 59 -6.45 2.22 -10.24
N TYR A 60 -6.08 1.71 -11.40
CA TYR A 60 -6.94 1.60 -12.58
C TYR A 60 -7.24 0.12 -12.81
N LEU A 61 -8.50 -0.27 -12.74
CA LEU A 61 -8.92 -1.64 -13.04
C LEU A 61 -9.34 -1.74 -14.50
N LEU A 62 -8.65 -2.60 -15.24
CA LEU A 62 -8.98 -2.90 -16.62
C LEU A 62 -9.76 -4.22 -16.69
N TYR A 63 -10.85 -4.20 -17.44
CA TYR A 63 -11.68 -5.36 -17.69
C TYR A 63 -12.18 -5.33 -19.14
N GLU A 64 -11.97 -6.41 -19.87
CA GLU A 64 -12.36 -6.53 -21.28
C GLU A 64 -11.88 -5.35 -22.17
N GLY A 65 -10.64 -4.92 -21.96
CA GLY A 65 -10.02 -3.85 -22.73
C GLY A 65 -10.49 -2.43 -22.39
N LYS A 66 -11.22 -2.27 -21.29
CA LYS A 66 -11.74 -0.96 -20.82
C LYS A 66 -11.38 -0.74 -19.36
N ILE A 67 -11.30 0.51 -18.97
CA ILE A 67 -11.18 0.89 -17.56
C ILE A 67 -12.55 0.71 -16.91
N LEU A 68 -12.66 -0.28 -16.01
CA LEU A 68 -13.87 -0.56 -15.26
C LEU A 68 -14.09 0.47 -14.16
N LYS A 69 -13.06 0.75 -13.38
CA LYS A 69 -13.06 1.73 -12.31
C LYS A 69 -11.66 2.21 -12.00
N THR A 70 -11.57 3.43 -11.50
CA THR A 70 -10.34 4.03 -11.00
C THR A 70 -10.58 4.69 -9.65
N GLY A 71 -9.60 4.69 -8.78
CA GLY A 71 -9.68 5.32 -7.48
C GLY A 71 -8.64 4.80 -6.49
N THR A 72 -8.85 5.11 -5.22
CA THR A 72 -8.05 4.57 -4.11
C THR A 72 -8.40 3.11 -3.85
N ALA A 73 -7.53 2.42 -3.10
CA ALA A 73 -7.80 1.04 -2.72
C ALA A 73 -9.11 0.90 -1.94
N GLU A 74 -9.41 1.85 -1.07
CA GLU A 74 -10.62 1.90 -0.27
C GLU A 74 -11.87 2.09 -1.14
N GLU A 75 -11.82 2.99 -2.11
CA GLU A 75 -12.92 3.21 -3.06
C GLU A 75 -13.19 1.98 -3.91
N LEU A 76 -12.15 1.31 -4.39
CA LEU A 76 -12.28 0.10 -5.19
C LEU A 76 -12.81 -1.08 -4.36
N ALA A 77 -12.33 -1.23 -3.13
CA ALA A 77 -12.80 -2.28 -2.23
C ALA A 77 -14.26 -2.12 -1.80
N ALA A 78 -14.77 -0.90 -1.78
CA ALA A 78 -16.16 -0.59 -1.46
C ALA A 78 -17.11 -0.76 -2.65
N ASP A 79 -16.61 -0.81 -3.88
CA ASP A 79 -17.43 -0.90 -5.09
C ASP A 79 -17.97 -2.32 -5.28
N PRO A 80 -19.31 -2.50 -5.39
CA PRO A 80 -19.91 -3.82 -5.56
C PRO A 80 -19.50 -4.53 -6.86
N MET A 81 -19.32 -3.78 -7.94
CA MET A 81 -18.94 -4.33 -9.24
C MET A 81 -17.48 -4.82 -9.20
N VAL A 82 -16.59 -4.06 -8.59
CA VAL A 82 -15.19 -4.45 -8.38
C VAL A 82 -15.10 -5.72 -7.54
N ARG A 83 -15.85 -5.82 -6.45
CA ARG A 83 -15.92 -7.02 -5.62
C ARG A 83 -16.42 -8.23 -6.40
N LYS A 84 -17.45 -8.06 -7.21
CA LYS A 84 -18.03 -9.12 -8.03
C LYS A 84 -17.06 -9.66 -9.07
N VAL A 85 -16.30 -8.77 -9.73
CA VAL A 85 -15.45 -9.11 -10.89
C VAL A 85 -14.04 -9.51 -10.47
N TYR A 86 -13.47 -8.85 -9.46
CA TYR A 86 -12.05 -9.00 -9.13
C TYR A 86 -11.76 -9.52 -7.73
N LEU A 87 -12.48 -9.06 -6.71
CA LEU A 87 -12.06 -9.23 -5.32
C LEU A 87 -12.74 -10.41 -4.62
N GLY A 88 -13.94 -10.76 -5.02
CA GLY A 88 -14.76 -11.73 -4.29
C GLY A 88 -15.37 -11.16 -3.00
N GLN A 89 -16.26 -11.94 -2.37
CA GLN A 89 -17.05 -11.48 -1.23
C GLN A 89 -16.26 -11.37 0.07
N HIS A 90 -15.16 -12.09 0.21
CA HIS A 90 -14.35 -12.18 1.42
C HIS A 90 -13.08 -11.33 1.39
N PHE A 91 -12.97 -10.42 0.43
CA PHE A 91 -11.82 -9.54 0.30
C PHE A 91 -11.75 -8.54 1.46
N GLU A 92 -10.58 -8.47 2.12
CA GLU A 92 -10.26 -7.47 3.13
C GLU A 92 -8.99 -6.72 2.74
N LEU A 93 -9.01 -5.39 2.87
CA LEU A 93 -7.86 -4.56 2.58
C LEU A 93 -6.75 -4.75 3.64
N LYS A 94 -5.60 -5.25 3.22
CA LYS A 94 -4.43 -5.42 4.10
C LYS A 94 -3.92 -4.11 4.70
N LYS A 95 -4.13 -2.97 4.05
CA LYS A 95 -3.77 -1.63 4.57
C LYS A 95 -4.41 -1.31 5.92
N SER A 96 -5.62 -1.76 6.15
CA SER A 96 -6.32 -1.51 7.42
C SER A 96 -5.64 -2.21 8.59
N HIS A 97 -5.09 -3.38 8.38
CA HIS A 97 -4.34 -4.11 9.40
C HIS A 97 -3.01 -3.43 9.77
N GLN A 98 -2.28 -2.91 8.79
CA GLN A 98 -1.02 -2.22 9.04
C GLN A 98 -1.21 -0.92 9.83
N LEU A 99 -2.23 -0.14 9.48
CA LEU A 99 -2.58 1.09 10.22
C LEU A 99 -3.02 0.79 11.65
N THR A 100 -3.81 -0.26 11.83
CA THR A 100 -4.27 -0.68 13.15
C THR A 100 -3.12 -1.21 14.02
N GLN A 101 -2.18 -1.94 13.45
CA GLN A 101 -0.98 -2.39 14.16
C GLN A 101 -0.05 -1.22 14.52
N GLN A 102 0.15 -0.28 13.61
CA GLN A 102 0.96 0.91 13.90
C GLN A 102 0.34 1.77 15.00
N MET A 103 -0.98 1.93 15.01
CA MET A 103 -1.69 2.64 16.07
C MET A 103 -1.61 1.92 17.41
N LYS A 104 -1.70 0.59 17.45
CA LYS A 104 -1.51 -0.22 18.66
C LYS A 104 -0.09 -0.11 19.20
N ASN A 105 0.91 -0.17 18.33
CA ASN A 105 2.31 -0.05 18.73
C ASN A 105 2.64 1.34 19.28
N ARG A 106 2.09 2.41 18.68
CA ARG A 106 2.25 3.77 19.20
C ARG A 106 1.61 3.96 20.58
N LYS A 107 0.40 3.42 20.79
CA LYS A 107 -0.27 3.48 22.09
C LYS A 107 0.47 2.65 23.15
N GLY A 108 1.05 1.52 22.79
CA GLY A 108 1.87 0.70 23.69
C GLY A 108 3.15 1.41 24.15
N GLN A 109 3.82 2.10 23.24
CA GLN A 109 5.03 2.87 23.55
C GLN A 109 4.75 4.10 24.43
N GLN A 110 3.63 4.79 24.21
CA GLN A 110 3.23 5.92 25.04
C GLN A 110 2.82 5.50 26.45
N ALA A 111 2.20 4.32 26.57
CA ALA A 111 1.83 3.78 27.90
C ALA A 111 3.07 3.33 28.72
N GLN A 112 4.11 2.83 28.06
CA GLN A 112 5.36 2.48 28.74
C GLN A 112 6.16 3.71 29.18
N GLN A 113 6.22 4.76 28.38
CA GLN A 113 6.88 6.01 28.76
C GLN A 113 6.17 6.74 29.91
N ALA A 114 4.84 6.71 29.94
CA ALA A 114 4.08 7.29 31.04
C ALA A 114 4.20 6.50 32.36
N GLY A 115 4.51 5.19 32.28
CA GLY A 115 4.77 4.36 33.45
C GLY A 115 6.15 4.58 34.10
N GLU A 116 7.16 4.88 33.29
CA GLU A 116 8.53 5.14 33.79
C GLU A 116 8.70 6.53 34.46
N GLU A 117 7.91 7.51 34.05
CA GLU A 117 7.96 8.85 34.68
C GLU A 117 7.32 8.89 36.07
N THR A 118 6.50 7.92 36.43
CA THR A 118 5.86 7.84 37.75
C THR A 118 6.70 7.11 38.81
N GLU A 119 7.66 6.30 38.41
CA GLU A 119 8.54 5.57 39.35
C GLU A 119 9.79 6.39 39.81
N THR A 120 10.07 7.53 39.22
CA THR A 120 11.27 8.34 39.53
C THR A 120 10.99 9.48 40.50
N GLN A 121 9.81 9.55 41.12
CA GLN A 121 9.44 10.61 42.10
C GLN A 121 9.10 10.08 43.49
N GLU A 122 9.63 8.95 43.89
CA GLU A 122 9.62 8.55 45.31
C GLU A 122 11.04 8.52 45.89
#